data_30fdb79c86ec30f31d7243e06391fb95
#
_entry.id   30fdb79c86ec30f31d7243e06391fb95
#
_cell.length_a   1.000
_cell.length_b   1.000
_cell.length_c   1.000
_cell.angle_alpha   90.00
_cell.angle_beta   90.00
_cell.angle_gamma   90.00
#
_symmetry.space_group_name_H-M   'P 1'
#
loop_
_entity.id
_entity.type
_entity.pdbx_description
1 polymer ?
#
loop_
_entity_poly.entity_id
_entity_poly.type
_entity_poly.pdbx_seq_one_letter_code
_entity_poly.pdbx_strand_id
1 'polypeptide(L)'
;MEWAEDAVGPGRQIFGFWHEDSFCMNLVLEQLAGRTRPVHVIVTADTRGDYIERMVESCGGHALRVADGRASFGRLREILEEFRGRDASLAVALDGPLGPRHEPKRLAFYFAELLGVEFTGFTLSYSVCLRLWRRWDRYAIPLPFSKVTVRAHSYGSVTRRSIPVLPAETQRGKPGLFVRKKT
;
A
#
# COMPACT_ATOMS: atom_id res chain seq x y z
N MET A 1 -1.69 -17.45 0.63
CA MET A 1 -2.33 -16.18 1.01
C MET A 1 -3.83 -16.40 1.07
N GLU A 2 -4.49 -15.90 2.10
CA GLU A 2 -5.95 -16.00 2.25
C GLU A 2 -6.57 -14.60 2.25
N TRP A 3 -7.69 -14.43 1.55
CA TRP A 3 -8.52 -13.23 1.57
C TRP A 3 -9.65 -13.42 2.59
N ALA A 4 -9.79 -12.47 3.50
CA ALA A 4 -10.79 -12.53 4.55
C ALA A 4 -12.13 -11.86 4.19
N GLU A 5 -12.15 -10.94 3.21
CA GLU A 5 -13.35 -10.22 2.77
C GLU A 5 -13.26 -9.81 1.31
N ASP A 6 -14.37 -9.87 0.58
CA ASP A 6 -14.47 -9.44 -0.84
C ASP A 6 -14.95 -7.98 -0.93
N ALA A 7 -14.20 -7.06 -0.32
CA ALA A 7 -14.50 -5.62 -0.36
C ALA A 7 -13.97 -4.91 -1.62
N VAL A 8 -13.36 -5.66 -2.55
CA VAL A 8 -12.78 -5.09 -3.77
C VAL A 8 -13.77 -5.22 -4.93
N GLY A 9 -14.35 -4.09 -5.32
CA GLY A 9 -15.23 -4.02 -6.48
C GLY A 9 -14.49 -4.00 -7.82
N PRO A 10 -15.19 -4.23 -8.95
CA PRO A 10 -14.59 -4.22 -10.29
C PRO A 10 -14.29 -2.81 -10.82
N GLY A 11 -14.76 -1.78 -10.11
CA GLY A 11 -14.59 -0.38 -10.50
C GLY A 11 -13.21 0.19 -10.23
N ARG A 12 -13.03 1.46 -10.59
CA ARG A 12 -11.85 2.25 -10.22
C ARG A 12 -11.86 2.50 -8.73
N GLN A 13 -10.70 2.33 -8.08
CA GLN A 13 -10.55 2.56 -6.64
C GLN A 13 -9.19 3.17 -6.31
N ILE A 14 -9.12 3.82 -5.15
CA ILE A 14 -7.84 4.11 -4.49
C ILE A 14 -7.62 3.04 -3.44
N PHE A 15 -6.50 2.33 -3.54
CA PHE A 15 -6.06 1.33 -2.60
C PHE A 15 -5.06 1.93 -1.62
N GLY A 16 -5.29 1.78 -0.33
CA GLY A 16 -4.40 2.21 0.72
C GLY A 16 -3.81 1.03 1.49
N PHE A 17 -2.54 1.09 1.82
CA PHE A 17 -1.85 0.08 2.63
C PHE A 17 -0.76 0.73 3.50
N TRP A 18 -0.27 0.01 4.52
CA TRP A 18 0.83 0.50 5.35
C TRP A 18 2.19 0.14 4.74
N HIS A 19 3.19 1.03 4.86
CA HIS A 19 4.54 0.78 4.34
C HIS A 19 5.15 -0.53 4.87
N GLU A 20 4.83 -0.90 6.10
CA GLU A 20 5.32 -2.15 6.68
C GLU A 20 4.95 -3.39 5.86
N ASP A 21 3.83 -3.33 5.12
CA ASP A 21 3.27 -4.43 4.35
C ASP A 21 3.71 -4.44 2.87
N SER A 22 4.53 -3.47 2.45
CA SER A 22 4.89 -3.27 1.04
C SER A 22 5.47 -4.52 0.37
N PHE A 23 6.18 -5.38 1.11
CA PHE A 23 6.67 -6.65 0.57
C PHE A 23 5.53 -7.54 0.05
N CYS A 24 4.48 -7.69 0.87
CA CYS A 24 3.35 -8.55 0.53
C CYS A 24 2.32 -7.88 -0.37
N MET A 25 2.37 -6.54 -0.52
CA MET A 25 1.48 -5.85 -1.45
C MET A 25 1.70 -6.29 -2.90
N ASN A 26 2.88 -6.78 -3.27
CA ASN A 26 3.10 -7.37 -4.59
C ASN A 26 2.23 -8.61 -4.81
N LEU A 27 2.09 -9.46 -3.78
CA LEU A 27 1.19 -10.62 -3.83
C LEU A 27 -0.29 -10.19 -3.89
N VAL A 28 -0.63 -9.07 -3.26
CA VAL A 28 -1.97 -8.48 -3.35
C VAL A 28 -2.23 -7.97 -4.77
N LEU A 29 -1.27 -7.29 -5.40
CA LEU A 29 -1.36 -6.83 -6.78
C LEU A 29 -1.60 -7.99 -7.77
N GLU A 30 -0.86 -9.09 -7.60
CA GLU A 30 -1.03 -10.30 -8.42
C GLU A 30 -2.46 -10.86 -8.30
N GLN A 31 -3.03 -10.86 -7.09
CA GLN A 31 -4.40 -11.31 -6.86
C GLN A 31 -5.47 -10.32 -7.36
N LEU A 32 -5.14 -9.04 -7.43
CA LEU A 32 -6.03 -8.00 -7.99
C LEU A 32 -6.02 -8.01 -9.51
N ALA A 33 -4.96 -8.53 -10.13
CA ALA A 33 -4.85 -8.63 -11.59
C ALA A 33 -6.03 -9.43 -12.17
N GLY A 34 -6.77 -8.82 -13.09
CA GLY A 34 -7.98 -9.39 -13.70
C GLY A 34 -9.25 -9.34 -12.85
N ARG A 35 -9.17 -8.94 -11.56
CA ARG A 35 -10.35 -8.78 -10.67
C ARG A 35 -10.82 -7.33 -10.57
N THR A 36 -9.94 -6.39 -10.81
CA THR A 36 -10.21 -4.95 -10.78
C THR A 36 -9.61 -4.26 -12.01
N ARG A 37 -9.73 -2.95 -12.08
CA ARG A 37 -9.04 -2.14 -13.10
C ARG A 37 -7.52 -2.20 -12.92
N PRO A 38 -6.71 -1.99 -13.98
CA PRO A 38 -5.24 -1.97 -13.87
C PRO A 38 -4.79 -1.12 -12.68
N VAL A 39 -3.88 -1.65 -11.85
CA VAL A 39 -3.44 -0.97 -10.64
C VAL A 39 -2.10 -0.30 -10.88
N HIS A 40 -2.06 1.01 -10.65
CA HIS A 40 -0.84 1.79 -10.61
C HIS A 40 -0.38 2.01 -9.17
N VAL A 41 0.92 1.94 -8.92
CA VAL A 41 1.50 2.08 -7.58
C VAL A 41 2.42 3.29 -7.56
N ILE A 42 2.24 4.21 -6.61
CA ILE A 42 3.16 5.32 -6.40
C ILE A 42 4.43 4.78 -5.73
N VAL A 43 5.57 4.96 -6.40
CA VAL A 43 6.88 4.55 -5.90
C VAL A 43 7.87 5.72 -5.93
N THR A 44 8.91 5.68 -5.10
CA THR A 44 9.93 6.73 -5.07
C THR A 44 10.75 6.76 -6.35
N ALA A 45 11.28 7.93 -6.73
CA ALA A 45 12.11 8.09 -7.93
C ALA A 45 13.61 7.86 -7.65
N ASP A 46 13.96 7.18 -6.58
CA ASP A 46 15.33 6.79 -6.24
C ASP A 46 15.66 5.33 -6.67
N THR A 47 16.87 4.88 -6.42
CA THR A 47 17.33 3.52 -6.75
C THR A 47 16.53 2.40 -6.06
N ARG A 48 15.91 2.68 -4.91
CA ARG A 48 14.99 1.73 -4.26
C ARG A 48 13.73 1.55 -5.09
N GLY A 49 13.26 2.64 -5.70
CA GLY A 49 12.13 2.63 -6.62
C GLY A 49 12.38 1.75 -7.85
N ASP A 50 13.62 1.64 -8.36
CA ASP A 50 13.93 0.76 -9.51
C ASP A 50 13.64 -0.72 -9.20
N TYR A 51 13.96 -1.13 -7.98
CA TYR A 51 13.64 -2.49 -7.53
C TYR A 51 12.13 -2.67 -7.34
N ILE A 52 11.46 -1.71 -6.71
CA ILE A 52 10.01 -1.77 -6.46
C ILE A 52 9.24 -1.76 -7.78
N GLU A 53 9.64 -0.94 -8.75
CA GLU A 53 9.04 -0.88 -10.09
C GLU A 53 9.05 -2.26 -10.76
N ARG A 54 10.21 -2.91 -10.83
CA ARG A 54 10.33 -4.26 -11.41
C ARG A 54 9.44 -5.28 -10.69
N MET A 55 9.35 -5.19 -9.36
CA MET A 55 8.46 -6.06 -8.58
C MET A 55 6.99 -5.79 -8.91
N VAL A 56 6.57 -4.53 -8.95
CA VAL A 56 5.20 -4.13 -9.27
C VAL A 56 4.82 -4.62 -10.67
N GLU A 57 5.68 -4.40 -11.65
CA GLU A 57 5.46 -4.81 -13.05
C GLU A 57 5.40 -6.33 -13.19
N SER A 58 6.25 -7.07 -12.48
CA SER A 58 6.21 -8.54 -12.50
C SER A 58 4.92 -9.13 -11.94
N CYS A 59 4.20 -8.37 -11.11
CA CYS A 59 2.90 -8.74 -10.54
C CYS A 59 1.70 -8.15 -11.31
N GLY A 60 1.93 -7.61 -12.52
CA GLY A 60 0.86 -7.05 -13.36
C GLY A 60 0.38 -5.65 -12.96
N GLY A 61 1.10 -4.97 -12.08
CA GLY A 61 0.88 -3.56 -11.76
C GLY A 61 1.72 -2.62 -12.64
N HIS A 62 1.54 -1.31 -12.45
CA HIS A 62 2.32 -0.25 -13.12
C HIS A 62 2.90 0.71 -12.10
N ALA A 63 4.18 0.99 -12.16
CA ALA A 63 4.82 1.92 -11.24
C ALA A 63 4.70 3.38 -11.74
N LEU A 64 4.39 4.28 -10.81
CA LEU A 64 4.39 5.72 -11.03
C LEU A 64 5.49 6.36 -10.18
N ARG A 65 6.53 6.81 -10.81
CA ARG A 65 7.71 7.38 -10.15
C ARG A 65 7.44 8.80 -9.67
N VAL A 66 7.68 9.03 -8.38
CA VAL A 66 7.52 10.34 -7.75
C VAL A 66 8.78 10.67 -6.96
N ALA A 67 9.41 11.81 -7.30
CA ALA A 67 10.57 12.31 -6.58
C ALA A 67 10.17 12.82 -5.18
N ASP A 68 11.09 12.77 -4.23
CA ASP A 68 10.89 13.33 -2.91
C ASP A 68 10.93 14.87 -2.90
N GLY A 69 10.30 15.49 -1.90
CA GLY A 69 10.36 16.93 -1.67
C GLY A 69 9.39 17.76 -2.51
N ARG A 70 9.74 19.02 -2.77
CA ARG A 70 8.86 19.98 -3.47
C ARG A 70 8.53 19.59 -4.90
N ALA A 71 9.44 18.90 -5.60
CA ALA A 71 9.22 18.39 -6.95
C ALA A 71 8.07 17.36 -7.01
N SER A 72 7.75 16.70 -5.89
CA SER A 72 6.67 15.73 -5.82
C SER A 72 5.28 16.33 -6.08
N PHE A 73 5.03 17.57 -5.67
CA PHE A 73 3.71 18.20 -5.83
C PHE A 73 3.31 18.38 -7.30
N GLY A 74 4.25 18.81 -8.15
CA GLY A 74 4.01 18.91 -9.60
C GLY A 74 3.65 17.55 -10.19
N ARG A 75 4.47 16.54 -9.89
CA ARG A 75 4.26 15.17 -10.40
C ARG A 75 2.97 14.54 -9.89
N LEU A 76 2.61 14.75 -8.62
CA LEU A 76 1.34 14.25 -8.07
C LEU A 76 0.11 14.89 -8.73
N ARG A 77 0.21 16.18 -9.11
CA ARG A 77 -0.83 16.85 -9.86
C ARG A 77 -0.95 16.30 -11.28
N GLU A 78 0.15 16.08 -11.97
CA GLU A 78 0.18 15.42 -13.29
C GLU A 78 -0.47 14.03 -13.23
N ILE A 79 -0.10 13.21 -12.25
CA ILE A 79 -0.70 11.90 -12.02
C ILE A 79 -2.21 12.02 -11.84
N LEU A 80 -2.68 12.98 -11.03
CA LEU A 80 -4.11 13.20 -10.82
C LEU A 80 -4.82 13.52 -12.13
N GLU A 81 -4.27 14.43 -12.95
CA GLU A 81 -4.86 14.78 -14.24
C GLU A 81 -4.84 13.58 -15.21
N GLU A 82 -3.75 12.82 -15.25
CA GLU A 82 -3.69 11.59 -16.04
C GLU A 82 -4.78 10.59 -15.64
N PHE A 83 -5.04 10.46 -14.33
CA PHE A 83 -6.02 9.49 -13.80
C PHE A 83 -7.48 9.92 -13.93
N ARG A 84 -7.76 11.21 -14.20
CA ARG A 84 -9.14 11.66 -14.46
C ARG A 84 -9.78 10.99 -15.67
N GLY A 85 -8.99 10.73 -16.72
CA GLY A 85 -9.44 10.09 -17.95
C GLY A 85 -9.11 8.60 -18.07
N ARG A 86 -8.39 8.01 -17.09
CA ARG A 86 -7.97 6.59 -17.14
C ARG A 86 -8.95 5.68 -16.42
N ASP A 87 -9.22 4.54 -17.01
CA ASP A 87 -9.94 3.45 -16.34
C ASP A 87 -8.95 2.56 -15.57
N ALA A 88 -8.37 3.13 -14.51
CA ALA A 88 -7.33 2.50 -13.70
C ALA A 88 -7.48 2.85 -12.22
N SER A 89 -7.02 1.97 -11.35
CA SER A 89 -6.92 2.13 -9.90
C SER A 89 -5.53 2.57 -9.47
N LEU A 90 -5.42 3.19 -8.31
CA LEU A 90 -4.15 3.69 -7.77
C LEU A 90 -3.89 3.12 -6.38
N ALA A 91 -2.72 2.55 -6.14
CA ALA A 91 -2.29 2.07 -4.82
C ALA A 91 -1.26 3.02 -4.20
N VAL A 92 -1.47 3.35 -2.93
CA VAL A 92 -0.69 4.34 -2.18
C VAL A 92 -0.35 3.81 -0.79
N ALA A 93 0.93 3.91 -0.41
CA ALA A 93 1.32 3.69 0.97
C ALA A 93 0.87 4.87 1.84
N LEU A 94 0.03 4.57 2.83
CA LEU A 94 -0.74 5.58 3.59
C LEU A 94 0.11 6.46 4.49
N ASP A 95 1.11 5.89 5.14
CA ASP A 95 2.00 6.62 6.06
C ASP A 95 3.15 7.35 5.37
N GLY A 96 3.19 7.31 4.03
CA GLY A 96 4.17 8.04 3.21
C GLY A 96 5.62 7.54 3.41
N PRO A 97 6.58 8.12 2.66
CA PRO A 97 7.96 7.60 2.63
C PRO A 97 8.75 7.82 3.93
N LEU A 98 8.32 8.76 4.77
CA LEU A 98 9.03 9.18 5.99
C LEU A 98 8.24 8.94 7.28
N GLY A 99 7.05 8.34 7.21
CA GLY A 99 6.19 8.09 8.37
C GLY A 99 5.60 9.36 9.00
N PRO A 100 5.22 9.30 10.27
CA PRO A 100 5.28 8.18 11.22
C PRO A 100 4.43 6.96 10.83
N ARG A 101 4.84 5.80 11.32
CA ARG A 101 4.17 4.53 11.07
C ARG A 101 2.71 4.57 11.54
N HIS A 102 1.80 4.07 10.70
CA HIS A 102 0.35 4.01 10.95
C HIS A 102 -0.32 5.38 11.13
N GLU A 103 0.33 6.46 10.68
CA GLU A 103 -0.29 7.77 10.59
C GLU A 103 -0.63 8.09 9.13
N PRO A 104 -1.91 7.99 8.72
CA PRO A 104 -2.27 8.14 7.32
C PRO A 104 -2.08 9.58 6.83
N LYS A 105 -1.38 9.74 5.71
CA LYS A 105 -1.23 11.01 5.01
C LYS A 105 -2.46 11.27 4.14
N ARG A 106 -2.71 12.53 3.84
CA ARG A 106 -3.92 12.95 3.11
C ARG A 106 -3.95 12.59 1.63
N LEU A 107 -2.82 12.13 1.06
CA LEU A 107 -2.66 11.94 -0.38
C LEU A 107 -3.68 10.98 -0.99
N ALA A 108 -3.82 9.79 -0.41
CA ALA A 108 -4.76 8.77 -0.91
C ALA A 108 -6.20 9.28 -0.89
N PHE A 109 -6.60 9.95 0.20
CA PHE A 109 -7.95 10.50 0.36
C PHE A 109 -8.20 11.71 -0.55
N TYR A 110 -7.17 12.52 -0.77
CA TYR A 110 -7.21 13.62 -1.73
C TYR A 110 -7.45 13.12 -3.16
N PHE A 111 -6.77 12.05 -3.56
CA PHE A 111 -6.99 11.45 -4.88
C PHE A 111 -8.38 10.81 -4.99
N ALA A 112 -8.83 10.06 -3.97
CA ALA A 112 -10.17 9.49 -3.96
C ALA A 112 -11.26 10.56 -4.11
N GLU A 113 -11.15 11.66 -3.34
CA GLU A 113 -12.06 12.80 -3.40
C GLU A 113 -12.09 13.47 -4.79
N LEU A 114 -10.91 13.78 -5.37
CA LEU A 114 -10.83 14.50 -6.64
C LEU A 114 -11.15 13.66 -7.87
N LEU A 115 -10.91 12.36 -7.79
CA LEU A 115 -11.25 11.42 -8.86
C LEU A 115 -12.70 10.90 -8.75
N GLY A 116 -13.37 11.15 -7.62
CA GLY A 116 -14.73 10.65 -7.36
C GLY A 116 -14.80 9.13 -7.31
N VAL A 117 -13.76 8.47 -6.77
CA VAL A 117 -13.66 7.01 -6.68
C VAL A 117 -13.65 6.53 -5.23
N GLU A 118 -14.03 5.28 -5.03
CA GLU A 118 -14.04 4.66 -3.71
C GLU A 118 -12.62 4.43 -3.18
N PHE A 119 -12.51 4.42 -1.85
CA PHE A 119 -11.29 4.09 -1.15
C PHE A 119 -11.42 2.73 -0.45
N THR A 120 -10.43 1.86 -0.69
CA THR A 120 -10.30 0.57 -0.02
C THR A 120 -8.95 0.48 0.68
N GLY A 121 -8.95 0.23 1.98
CA GLY A 121 -7.75 0.01 2.79
C GLY A 121 -7.43 -1.47 2.90
N PHE A 122 -6.15 -1.83 2.76
CA PHE A 122 -5.67 -3.19 3.02
C PHE A 122 -4.96 -3.26 4.37
N THR A 123 -5.24 -4.33 5.12
CA THR A 123 -4.46 -4.73 6.29
C THR A 123 -4.00 -6.16 6.11
N LEU A 124 -2.75 -6.41 6.50
CA LEU A 124 -2.14 -7.72 6.37
C LEU A 124 -1.76 -8.26 7.75
N SER A 125 -2.01 -9.54 7.96
CA SER A 125 -1.57 -10.26 9.14
C SER A 125 -0.74 -11.47 8.77
N TYR A 126 0.24 -11.78 9.61
CA TYR A 126 1.26 -12.80 9.36
C TYR A 126 1.29 -13.81 10.50
N SER A 127 1.25 -15.11 10.20
CA SER A 127 1.45 -16.13 11.25
C SER A 127 2.88 -16.07 11.81
N VAL A 128 3.88 -15.88 10.96
CA VAL A 128 5.28 -15.66 11.32
C VAL A 128 5.91 -14.68 10.32
N CYS A 129 6.59 -13.65 10.82
CA CYS A 129 7.33 -12.72 9.97
C CYS A 129 8.58 -12.18 10.65
N LEU A 130 9.59 -11.83 9.87
CA LEU A 130 10.72 -11.03 10.28
C LEU A 130 10.33 -9.56 10.21
N ARG A 131 10.51 -8.81 11.31
CA ARG A 131 10.30 -7.36 11.33
C ARG A 131 11.63 -6.63 11.45
N LEU A 132 11.83 -5.64 10.58
CA LEU A 132 13.02 -4.80 10.58
C LEU A 132 12.84 -3.65 11.59
N TRP A 133 12.98 -3.94 12.87
CA TRP A 133 12.69 -3.04 14.00
C TRP A 133 13.44 -1.70 14.00
N ARG A 134 14.59 -1.63 13.30
CA ARG A 134 15.39 -0.39 13.16
C ARG A 134 14.85 0.55 12.09
N ARG A 135 13.94 0.09 11.24
CA ARG A 135 13.24 0.94 10.27
C ARG A 135 12.05 1.59 10.94
N TRP A 136 11.75 2.81 10.53
CA TRP A 136 10.60 3.56 11.05
C TRP A 136 9.27 2.84 10.79
N ASP A 137 9.16 2.18 9.63
CA ASP A 137 7.97 1.44 9.19
C ASP A 137 7.88 0.02 9.76
N ARG A 138 8.93 -0.49 10.40
CA ARG A 138 9.02 -1.87 10.92
C ARG A 138 8.66 -2.91 9.85
N TYR A 139 9.20 -2.73 8.66
CA TYR A 139 8.97 -3.53 7.47
C TYR A 139 8.84 -5.03 7.76
N ALA A 140 7.76 -5.65 7.28
CA ALA A 140 7.44 -7.05 7.56
C ALA A 140 7.81 -7.93 6.36
N ILE A 141 8.61 -8.97 6.61
CA ILE A 141 8.98 -9.98 5.63
C ILE A 141 8.45 -11.32 6.15
N PRO A 142 7.43 -11.93 5.50
CA PRO A 142 6.93 -13.22 5.93
C PRO A 142 8.03 -14.28 5.78
N LEU A 143 8.13 -15.18 6.74
CA LEU A 143 9.04 -16.32 6.62
C LEU A 143 8.45 -17.37 5.68
N PRO A 144 9.29 -18.26 5.10
CA PRO A 144 8.80 -19.38 4.31
C PRO A 144 7.74 -20.16 5.06
N PHE A 145 6.70 -20.59 4.36
CA PHE A 145 5.53 -21.33 4.89
C PHE A 145 4.65 -20.54 5.86
N SER A 146 4.87 -19.23 6.04
CA SER A 146 3.96 -18.42 6.85
C SER A 146 2.63 -18.17 6.11
N LYS A 147 1.55 -18.21 6.90
CA LYS A 147 0.23 -17.79 6.43
C LYS A 147 0.17 -16.27 6.41
N VAL A 148 -0.18 -15.68 5.27
CA VAL A 148 -0.47 -14.26 5.11
C VAL A 148 -1.96 -14.12 4.87
N THR A 149 -2.65 -13.39 5.73
CA THR A 149 -4.06 -13.07 5.58
C THR A 149 -4.20 -11.61 5.18
N VAL A 150 -4.92 -11.36 4.10
CA VAL A 150 -5.23 -10.01 3.59
C VAL A 150 -6.69 -9.71 3.90
N ARG A 151 -6.94 -8.54 4.48
CA ARG A 151 -8.28 -7.99 4.63
C ARG A 151 -8.42 -6.70 3.86
N ALA A 152 -9.44 -6.63 3.02
CA ALA A 152 -9.84 -5.43 2.33
C ALA A 152 -10.99 -4.77 3.10
N HIS A 153 -10.86 -3.47 3.36
CA HIS A 153 -11.86 -2.66 4.06
C HIS A 153 -12.36 -1.59 3.10
N SER A 154 -13.59 -1.71 2.61
CA SER A 154 -14.20 -0.66 1.80
C SER A 154 -14.72 0.46 2.70
N TYR A 155 -14.34 1.69 2.37
CA TYR A 155 -14.79 2.91 3.06
C TYR A 155 -15.71 3.75 2.17
N GLY A 156 -16.00 3.30 0.94
CA GLY A 156 -16.77 4.05 -0.01
C GLY A 156 -16.12 5.39 -0.36
N SER A 157 -16.95 6.43 -0.49
CA SER A 157 -16.46 7.79 -0.77
C SER A 157 -15.83 8.41 0.48
N VAL A 158 -14.59 8.85 0.36
CA VAL A 158 -13.82 9.51 1.44
C VAL A 158 -13.38 10.90 1.03
N THR A 159 -13.03 11.73 2.00
CA THR A 159 -12.50 13.08 1.75
C THR A 159 -11.19 13.31 2.51
N ARG A 160 -10.36 14.21 1.99
CA ARG A 160 -9.12 14.64 2.68
C ARG A 160 -9.34 15.28 4.06
N ARG A 161 -10.58 15.67 4.39
CA ARG A 161 -10.96 16.26 5.69
C ARG A 161 -11.51 15.24 6.67
N SER A 162 -12.10 14.15 6.15
CA SER A 162 -12.67 13.07 6.95
C SER A 162 -11.94 11.77 6.64
N ILE A 163 -10.78 11.58 7.28
CA ILE A 163 -9.96 10.38 7.13
C ILE A 163 -10.59 9.28 8.00
N PRO A 164 -10.93 8.12 7.41
CA PRO A 164 -11.48 7.01 8.19
C PRO A 164 -10.43 6.44 9.15
N VAL A 165 -10.89 5.82 10.22
CA VAL A 165 -10.01 5.04 11.10
C VAL A 165 -9.61 3.77 10.38
N LEU A 166 -8.32 3.66 10.07
CA LEU A 166 -7.75 2.51 9.36
C LEU A 166 -7.19 1.53 10.38
N PRO A 167 -7.62 0.26 10.37
CA PRO A 167 -7.05 -0.70 11.27
C PRO A 167 -5.57 -0.89 10.97
N ALA A 168 -4.77 -0.92 12.03
CA ALA A 168 -3.40 -1.38 11.99
C ALA A 168 -3.37 -2.71 12.74
N GLU A 169 -3.20 -3.83 12.06
CA GLU A 169 -3.17 -5.10 12.78
C GLU A 169 -1.93 -5.20 13.67
N THR A 170 -2.18 -5.05 14.96
CA THR A 170 -1.20 -5.44 15.97
C THR A 170 -1.23 -6.97 16.05
N GLN A 171 -0.13 -7.63 15.69
CA GLN A 171 -0.03 -9.08 15.80
C GLN A 171 -0.43 -9.55 17.21
N ARG A 172 -1.49 -10.34 17.31
CA ARG A 172 -1.69 -11.28 18.40
C ARG A 172 -0.88 -12.55 18.10
N GLY A 173 0.44 -12.44 18.14
CA GLY A 173 1.37 -13.55 17.91
C GLY A 173 2.59 -13.37 18.80
N LYS A 174 3.04 -14.47 19.45
CA LYS A 174 4.19 -14.56 20.35
C LYS A 174 5.40 -13.78 19.82
N PRO A 175 6.23 -13.15 20.68
CA PRO A 175 7.37 -12.35 20.25
C PRO A 175 8.29 -13.19 19.37
N GLY A 176 8.49 -12.73 18.13
CA GLY A 176 9.38 -13.37 17.18
C GLY A 176 10.81 -13.44 17.72
N LEU A 177 11.51 -14.42 17.28
CA LEU A 177 12.90 -14.76 17.61
C LEU A 177 13.80 -13.51 17.60
N PHE A 178 14.23 -13.07 18.78
CA PHE A 178 15.19 -11.99 18.92
C PHE A 178 16.59 -12.49 18.51
N VAL A 179 17.08 -12.06 17.36
CA VAL A 179 18.53 -12.17 17.08
C VAL A 179 19.21 -11.01 17.81
N ARG A 180 19.66 -11.25 19.06
CA ARG A 180 20.64 -10.39 19.73
C ARG A 180 21.99 -10.59 19.06
N LYS A 181 22.50 -9.56 18.36
CA LYS A 181 23.95 -9.49 18.11
C LYS A 181 24.63 -9.21 19.45
N LYS A 182 25.48 -10.14 19.88
CA LYS A 182 26.50 -9.86 20.90
C LYS A 182 27.44 -8.78 20.36
N THR A 183 27.66 -7.76 21.17
CA THR A 183 28.78 -6.79 21.06
C THR A 183 30.10 -7.50 21.03
#